data_ffaa8bb8117a550e5a71d11f654361d1
#
_entry.id   ffaa8bb8117a550e5a71d11f654361d1
#
_cell.length_a   1.000
_cell.length_b   1.000
_cell.length_c   1.000
_cell.angle_alpha   90.00
_cell.angle_beta   90.00
_cell.angle_gamma   90.00
#
_symmetry.space_group_name_H-M   'P 1'
#
loop_
_entity.id
_entity.type
_entity.pdbx_description
1 polymer ?
#
loop_
_entity_poly.entity_id
_entity_poly.type
_entity_poly.pdbx_seq_one_letter_code
_entity_poly.pdbx_strand_id
1 'polypeptide(L)'
;MGKVIGKVIATEKNPSTIDNFYFWTKQDMILNPFDVVKIGHLENSVSYGVIEEISHITDTANFLSDYISNDFGQVNTTERTHRIGMNYVKASVIGNNKNIYIPLLNDAKVELAGEEEITEALGLNKVKNPVTCGYLEMYNNKDKITLPVKMDSRFLIGPEGAHLNISGISGLAAKTSYAMFLLKAIQDKCYEADSEDDVAFVFFNVKGKDLLAIDQPAEFDNESDKERVYGQYTKLGLTTLPFKNVHYYYPYSA
;
A
#
# COMPACT_ATOMS: atom_id res chain seq x y z
N MET A 1 -15.32 9.49 -13.10
CA MET A 1 -14.87 8.60 -14.20
C MET A 1 -13.36 8.50 -14.09
N GLY A 2 -12.81 7.30 -13.87
CA GLY A 2 -11.37 7.10 -13.76
C GLY A 2 -10.65 7.45 -15.09
N LYS A 3 -9.38 7.82 -14.97
CA LYS A 3 -8.53 8.10 -16.15
C LYS A 3 -8.15 6.78 -16.79
N VAL A 4 -8.55 6.57 -18.05
CA VAL A 4 -8.11 5.41 -18.84
C VAL A 4 -6.61 5.49 -19.08
N ILE A 5 -5.88 4.48 -18.64
CA ILE A 5 -4.42 4.39 -18.70
C ILE A 5 -3.92 3.41 -19.76
N GLY A 6 -4.78 2.48 -20.21
CA GLY A 6 -4.42 1.46 -21.17
C GLY A 6 -5.59 0.59 -21.59
N LYS A 7 -5.27 -0.51 -22.27
CA LYS A 7 -6.24 -1.53 -22.68
C LYS A 7 -5.64 -2.92 -22.50
N VAL A 8 -6.47 -3.86 -22.07
CA VAL A 8 -6.10 -5.28 -21.98
C VAL A 8 -5.64 -5.81 -23.33
N ILE A 9 -4.57 -6.57 -23.32
CA ILE A 9 -4.05 -7.30 -24.48
C ILE A 9 -3.90 -8.78 -24.11
N ALA A 10 -4.39 -9.63 -24.98
CA ALA A 10 -4.23 -11.08 -24.84
C ALA A 10 -3.69 -11.65 -26.14
N THR A 11 -2.68 -12.50 -26.04
CA THR A 11 -2.05 -13.21 -27.18
C THR A 11 -1.93 -14.70 -26.86
N GLU A 12 -1.62 -15.54 -27.85
CA GLU A 12 -1.37 -16.97 -27.59
C GLU A 12 -0.22 -17.20 -26.60
N LYS A 13 0.83 -16.35 -26.65
CA LYS A 13 1.98 -16.46 -25.73
C LYS A 13 1.71 -15.87 -24.35
N ASN A 14 0.89 -14.84 -24.28
CA ASN A 14 0.54 -14.12 -23.06
C ASN A 14 -0.98 -13.98 -22.97
N PRO A 15 -1.71 -15.06 -22.69
CA PRO A 15 -3.16 -15.02 -22.56
C PRO A 15 -3.59 -14.30 -21.29
N SER A 16 -4.76 -13.68 -21.30
CA SER A 16 -5.45 -13.35 -20.06
C SER A 16 -5.94 -14.63 -19.41
N THR A 17 -5.75 -14.75 -18.11
CA THR A 17 -6.21 -15.88 -17.27
C THR A 17 -7.12 -15.38 -16.16
N ILE A 18 -7.58 -16.26 -15.30
CA ILE A 18 -8.31 -15.87 -14.10
C ILE A 18 -7.42 -15.18 -13.06
N ASP A 19 -6.11 -15.42 -13.13
CA ASP A 19 -5.14 -14.92 -12.15
C ASP A 19 -4.36 -13.71 -12.67
N ASN A 20 -4.12 -13.64 -13.98
CA ASN A 20 -3.24 -12.63 -14.58
C ASN A 20 -3.77 -12.11 -15.89
N PHE A 21 -3.45 -10.86 -16.17
CA PHE A 21 -3.71 -10.23 -17.46
C PHE A 21 -2.58 -9.26 -17.82
N TYR A 22 -2.54 -8.89 -19.09
CA TYR A 22 -1.61 -7.90 -19.62
C TYR A 22 -2.39 -6.72 -20.21
N PHE A 23 -1.80 -5.54 -20.13
CA PHE A 23 -2.34 -4.37 -20.83
C PHE A 23 -1.21 -3.50 -21.36
N TRP A 24 -1.47 -2.80 -22.45
CA TRP A 24 -0.55 -1.80 -22.96
C TRP A 24 -0.91 -0.42 -22.43
N THR A 25 0.10 0.44 -22.30
CA THR A 25 -0.05 1.83 -21.89
C THR A 25 0.87 2.73 -22.70
N LYS A 26 0.63 4.04 -22.65
CA LYS A 26 1.50 5.01 -23.31
C LYS A 26 2.88 5.01 -22.69
N GLN A 27 3.93 5.36 -23.48
CA GLN A 27 5.31 5.43 -23.04
C GLN A 27 5.54 6.42 -21.90
N ASP A 28 4.80 7.53 -21.90
CA ASP A 28 4.89 8.62 -20.91
C ASP A 28 4.02 8.41 -19.67
N MET A 29 3.32 7.27 -19.60
CA MET A 29 2.48 6.95 -18.44
C MET A 29 3.35 6.50 -17.27
N ILE A 30 3.25 7.21 -16.17
CA ILE A 30 3.92 6.86 -14.91
C ILE A 30 3.00 5.90 -14.14
N LEU A 31 3.45 4.67 -13.97
CA LEU A 31 2.82 3.63 -13.16
C LEU A 31 3.88 3.03 -12.25
N ASN A 32 3.46 2.44 -11.13
CA ASN A 32 4.37 1.77 -10.21
C ASN A 32 3.93 0.32 -9.98
N PRO A 33 4.85 -0.58 -9.66
CA PRO A 33 4.50 -1.86 -9.06
C PRO A 33 3.62 -1.63 -7.83
N PHE A 34 2.64 -2.50 -7.65
CA PHE A 34 1.60 -2.45 -6.59
C PHE A 34 0.49 -1.40 -6.78
N ASP A 35 0.53 -0.54 -7.81
CA ASP A 35 -0.63 0.28 -8.14
C ASP A 35 -1.84 -0.61 -8.47
N VAL A 36 -3.02 -0.21 -8.02
CA VAL A 36 -4.28 -0.95 -8.26
C VAL A 36 -5.00 -0.37 -9.47
N VAL A 37 -5.37 -1.25 -10.36
CA VAL A 37 -6.14 -0.92 -11.56
C VAL A 37 -7.52 -1.57 -11.53
N LYS A 38 -8.46 -0.96 -12.23
CA LYS A 38 -9.81 -1.49 -12.43
C LYS A 38 -10.11 -1.67 -13.90
N ILE A 39 -10.89 -2.69 -14.21
CA ILE A 39 -11.27 -3.08 -15.55
C ILE A 39 -12.77 -3.40 -15.58
N GLY A 40 -13.52 -2.75 -16.46
CA GLY A 40 -14.90 -3.13 -16.71
C GLY A 40 -14.98 -4.56 -17.25
N HIS A 41 -15.86 -5.37 -16.68
CA HIS A 41 -15.98 -6.78 -16.99
C HIS A 41 -17.43 -7.14 -17.33
N LEU A 42 -17.70 -8.43 -17.58
CA LEU A 42 -19.03 -8.90 -17.97
C LEU A 42 -20.09 -8.57 -16.93
N GLU A 43 -21.34 -8.48 -17.37
CA GLU A 43 -22.52 -8.17 -16.52
C GLU A 43 -22.39 -6.85 -15.73
N ASN A 44 -21.71 -5.86 -16.29
CA ASN A 44 -21.43 -4.58 -15.61
C ASN A 44 -20.70 -4.78 -14.27
N SER A 45 -19.87 -5.79 -14.16
CA SER A 45 -18.97 -5.97 -13.04
C SER A 45 -17.65 -5.23 -13.26
N VAL A 46 -16.87 -5.09 -12.20
CA VAL A 46 -15.53 -4.52 -12.23
C VAL A 46 -14.56 -5.53 -11.64
N SER A 47 -13.51 -5.84 -12.40
CA SER A 47 -12.38 -6.61 -11.92
C SER A 47 -11.26 -5.67 -11.48
N TYR A 48 -10.52 -6.07 -10.46
CA TYR A 48 -9.40 -5.34 -9.91
C TYR A 48 -8.11 -6.11 -10.12
N GLY A 49 -7.04 -5.39 -10.43
CA GLY A 49 -5.72 -5.97 -10.58
C GLY A 49 -4.63 -5.14 -9.89
N VAL A 50 -3.57 -5.80 -9.46
CA VAL A 50 -2.35 -5.18 -8.93
C VAL A 50 -1.24 -5.30 -9.97
N ILE A 51 -0.58 -4.19 -10.28
CA ILE A 51 0.55 -4.15 -11.19
C ILE A 51 1.73 -4.91 -10.57
N GLU A 52 2.24 -5.92 -11.30
CA GLU A 52 3.42 -6.70 -10.91
C GLU A 52 4.68 -6.24 -11.62
N GLU A 53 4.58 -6.04 -12.94
CA GLU A 53 5.73 -5.77 -13.80
C GLU A 53 5.36 -4.77 -14.90
N ILE A 54 6.27 -3.87 -15.19
CA ILE A 54 6.15 -2.90 -16.28
C ILE A 54 7.37 -3.10 -17.18
N SER A 55 7.11 -3.41 -18.45
CA SER A 55 8.14 -3.66 -19.44
C SER A 55 7.98 -2.75 -20.64
N HIS A 56 9.10 -2.31 -21.21
CA HIS A 56 9.14 -1.55 -22.44
C HIS A 56 9.59 -2.44 -23.59
N ILE A 57 8.86 -2.39 -24.70
CA ILE A 57 9.24 -3.08 -25.93
C ILE A 57 9.22 -2.14 -27.12
N THR A 58 10.08 -2.45 -28.08
CA THR A 58 10.17 -1.75 -29.36
C THR A 58 9.99 -2.74 -30.51
N ASP A 59 9.92 -2.24 -31.72
CA ASP A 59 9.89 -3.03 -32.95
C ASP A 59 11.23 -3.70 -33.31
N THR A 60 12.26 -3.58 -32.44
CA THR A 60 13.57 -4.17 -32.65
C THR A 60 13.53 -5.68 -32.45
N ALA A 61 14.06 -6.44 -33.41
CA ALA A 61 14.06 -7.89 -33.36
C ALA A 61 14.97 -8.46 -32.24
N ASN A 62 16.10 -7.81 -31.96
CA ASN A 62 17.06 -8.20 -30.92
C ASN A 62 18.03 -7.04 -30.60
N PHE A 63 18.80 -7.20 -29.52
CA PHE A 63 19.77 -6.18 -29.07
C PHE A 63 20.85 -5.86 -30.11
N LEU A 64 21.30 -6.85 -30.90
CA LEU A 64 22.30 -6.63 -31.93
C LEU A 64 21.76 -5.78 -33.08
N SER A 65 20.51 -5.99 -33.48
CA SER A 65 19.85 -5.16 -34.49
C SER A 65 19.73 -3.70 -34.05
N ASP A 66 19.48 -3.46 -32.78
CA ASP A 66 19.43 -2.12 -32.21
C ASP A 66 20.82 -1.47 -32.21
N TYR A 67 21.84 -2.18 -31.72
CA TYR A 67 23.24 -1.74 -31.74
C TYR A 67 23.73 -1.35 -33.14
N ILE A 68 23.43 -2.17 -34.14
CA ILE A 68 23.82 -1.90 -35.55
C ILE A 68 23.09 -0.68 -36.10
N SER A 69 21.80 -0.53 -35.85
CA SER A 69 21.03 0.60 -36.34
C SER A 69 21.40 1.95 -35.71
N ASN A 70 22.09 1.91 -34.57
CA ASN A 70 22.68 3.07 -33.90
C ASN A 70 24.18 3.22 -34.23
N ASP A 71 24.56 3.01 -35.48
CA ASP A 71 25.95 3.14 -35.97
C ASP A 71 26.97 2.44 -35.04
N PHE A 72 26.68 1.17 -34.70
CA PHE A 72 27.53 0.34 -33.82
C PHE A 72 27.78 0.96 -32.44
N GLY A 73 26.71 1.46 -31.82
CA GLY A 73 26.73 1.94 -30.44
C GLY A 73 27.16 3.41 -30.28
N GLN A 74 27.00 4.23 -31.28
CA GLN A 74 27.21 5.67 -31.18
C GLN A 74 26.10 6.31 -30.33
N VAL A 75 26.42 6.68 -29.08
CA VAL A 75 25.45 7.23 -28.13
C VAL A 75 25.09 8.71 -28.36
N ASN A 76 25.82 9.43 -29.22
CA ASN A 76 25.62 10.88 -29.46
C ASN A 76 25.01 11.18 -30.85
N THR A 77 24.51 10.18 -31.55
CA THR A 77 23.84 10.41 -32.82
C THR A 77 22.40 10.87 -32.58
N THR A 78 21.98 11.92 -33.31
CA THR A 78 20.56 12.28 -33.41
C THR A 78 19.82 11.10 -34.06
N GLU A 79 18.83 10.57 -33.34
CA GLU A 79 17.97 9.51 -33.88
C GLU A 79 17.36 9.94 -35.21
N ARG A 80 17.73 9.27 -36.28
CA ARG A 80 17.20 9.54 -37.62
C ARG A 80 15.84 8.87 -37.86
N THR A 81 15.49 7.89 -37.04
CA THR A 81 14.24 7.14 -37.10
C THR A 81 13.71 6.92 -35.67
N HIS A 82 12.55 7.51 -35.37
CA HIS A 82 11.84 7.15 -34.15
C HIS A 82 11.34 5.71 -34.24
N ARG A 83 11.83 4.85 -33.37
CA ARG A 83 11.30 3.50 -33.21
C ARG A 83 9.94 3.55 -32.52
N ILE A 84 9.04 2.72 -33.01
CA ILE A 84 7.77 2.50 -32.34
C ILE A 84 8.04 1.68 -31.08
N GLY A 85 7.68 2.21 -29.93
CA GLY A 85 7.79 1.51 -28.66
C GLY A 85 6.51 1.66 -27.85
N MET A 86 6.27 0.71 -26.97
CA MET A 86 5.18 0.75 -26.01
C MET A 86 5.57 0.15 -24.68
N ASN A 87 4.92 0.60 -23.62
CA ASN A 87 4.99 -0.08 -22.35
C ASN A 87 3.85 -1.10 -22.28
N TYR A 88 4.17 -2.32 -21.85
CA TYR A 88 3.17 -3.29 -21.46
C TYR A 88 3.35 -3.65 -19.98
N VAL A 89 2.24 -3.95 -19.36
CA VAL A 89 2.14 -4.15 -17.93
C VAL A 89 1.53 -5.52 -17.67
N LYS A 90 2.16 -6.29 -16.79
CA LYS A 90 1.59 -7.50 -16.22
C LYS A 90 0.92 -7.16 -14.89
N ALA A 91 -0.30 -7.63 -14.69
CA ALA A 91 -1.06 -7.42 -13.47
C ALA A 91 -1.71 -8.72 -13.01
N SER A 92 -1.73 -8.93 -11.69
CA SER A 92 -2.47 -10.02 -11.04
C SER A 92 -3.89 -9.59 -10.73
N VAL A 93 -4.86 -10.45 -11.03
CA VAL A 93 -6.26 -10.23 -10.65
C VAL A 93 -6.40 -10.48 -9.15
N ILE A 94 -6.90 -9.48 -8.40
CA ILE A 94 -7.09 -9.56 -6.95
C ILE A 94 -8.56 -9.70 -6.55
N GLY A 95 -9.49 -9.45 -7.46
CA GLY A 95 -10.91 -9.62 -7.18
C GLY A 95 -11.83 -9.10 -8.27
N ASN A 96 -13.11 -9.34 -8.08
CA ASN A 96 -14.21 -8.80 -8.88
C ASN A 96 -15.39 -8.49 -7.96
N ASN A 97 -16.02 -7.34 -8.13
CA ASN A 97 -17.10 -6.88 -7.24
C ASN A 97 -18.38 -7.72 -7.29
N LYS A 98 -18.52 -8.60 -8.29
CA LYS A 98 -19.64 -9.56 -8.42
C LYS A 98 -19.19 -11.03 -8.40
N ASN A 99 -17.94 -11.29 -8.01
CA ASN A 99 -17.36 -12.65 -7.98
C ASN A 99 -17.37 -13.36 -9.33
N ILE A 100 -17.15 -12.61 -10.42
CA ILE A 100 -17.03 -13.15 -11.77
C ILE A 100 -15.56 -13.43 -12.06
N TYR A 101 -15.16 -14.70 -12.02
CA TYR A 101 -13.78 -15.12 -12.21
C TYR A 101 -13.58 -15.82 -13.56
N ILE A 102 -13.70 -15.05 -14.62
CA ILE A 102 -13.35 -15.46 -15.98
C ILE A 102 -12.29 -14.52 -16.54
N PRO A 103 -11.49 -14.94 -17.53
CA PRO A 103 -10.45 -14.10 -18.11
C PRO A 103 -10.98 -12.76 -18.64
N LEU A 104 -10.23 -11.70 -18.44
CA LEU A 104 -10.54 -10.38 -18.98
C LEU A 104 -10.46 -10.39 -20.52
N LEU A 105 -11.41 -9.74 -21.15
CA LEU A 105 -11.47 -9.69 -22.60
C LEU A 105 -10.44 -8.70 -23.17
N ASN A 106 -9.92 -9.02 -24.37
CA ASN A 106 -9.05 -8.13 -25.11
C ASN A 106 -9.76 -6.76 -25.34
N ASP A 107 -8.98 -5.69 -25.43
CA ASP A 107 -9.42 -4.30 -25.59
C ASP A 107 -10.26 -3.71 -24.45
N ALA A 108 -10.50 -4.43 -23.37
CA ALA A 108 -11.11 -3.86 -22.18
C ALA A 108 -10.29 -2.67 -21.65
N LYS A 109 -10.96 -1.58 -21.29
CA LYS A 109 -10.29 -0.37 -20.79
C LYS A 109 -9.76 -0.61 -19.39
N VAL A 110 -8.51 -0.19 -19.16
CA VAL A 110 -7.85 -0.21 -17.85
C VAL A 110 -7.80 1.21 -17.30
N GLU A 111 -8.24 1.39 -16.06
CA GLU A 111 -8.24 2.66 -15.36
C GLU A 111 -7.53 2.51 -14.01
N LEU A 112 -6.99 3.59 -13.46
CA LEU A 112 -6.55 3.59 -12.06
C LEU A 112 -7.76 3.49 -11.15
N ALA A 113 -7.66 2.68 -10.10
CA ALA A 113 -8.73 2.55 -9.11
C ALA A 113 -8.76 3.76 -8.16
N GLY A 114 -9.95 4.19 -7.75
CA GLY A 114 -10.15 5.21 -6.70
C GLY A 114 -10.07 4.63 -5.28
N GLU A 115 -10.16 5.48 -4.27
CA GLU A 115 -10.06 5.08 -2.85
C GLU A 115 -11.06 3.99 -2.46
N GLU A 116 -12.32 4.14 -2.83
CA GLU A 116 -13.39 3.17 -2.54
C GLU A 116 -13.12 1.83 -3.22
N GLU A 117 -12.68 1.88 -4.48
CA GLU A 117 -12.38 0.71 -5.28
C GLU A 117 -11.14 -0.05 -4.78
N ILE A 118 -10.10 0.67 -4.34
CA ILE A 118 -8.93 0.07 -3.69
C ILE A 118 -9.32 -0.59 -2.37
N THR A 119 -10.14 0.10 -1.58
CA THR A 119 -10.65 -0.40 -0.30
C THR A 119 -11.45 -1.70 -0.49
N GLU A 120 -12.28 -1.76 -1.53
CA GLU A 120 -13.04 -2.96 -1.91
C GLU A 120 -12.12 -4.07 -2.42
N ALA A 121 -11.24 -3.75 -3.36
CA ALA A 121 -10.32 -4.68 -3.99
C ALA A 121 -9.39 -5.39 -3.00
N LEU A 122 -8.90 -4.66 -2.01
CA LEU A 122 -8.03 -5.17 -0.95
C LEU A 122 -8.81 -5.73 0.26
N GLY A 123 -10.13 -5.64 0.25
CA GLY A 123 -10.98 -6.13 1.34
C GLY A 123 -10.85 -5.35 2.65
N LEU A 124 -10.32 -4.12 2.63
CA LEU A 124 -10.09 -3.29 3.82
C LEU A 124 -11.39 -2.90 4.53
N ASN A 125 -12.52 -2.89 3.82
CA ASN A 125 -13.85 -2.64 4.35
C ASN A 125 -14.49 -3.85 5.03
N LYS A 126 -13.89 -5.04 4.89
CA LYS A 126 -14.41 -6.31 5.45
C LYS A 126 -13.77 -6.68 6.79
N VAL A 127 -12.81 -5.90 7.25
CA VAL A 127 -12.11 -6.14 8.51
C VAL A 127 -13.10 -5.94 9.67
N LYS A 128 -13.31 -7.00 10.46
CA LYS A 128 -14.07 -6.93 11.72
C LYS A 128 -13.18 -6.29 12.79
N ASN A 129 -13.73 -5.61 13.76
CA ASN A 129 -12.95 -4.97 14.85
C ASN A 129 -11.67 -4.25 14.35
N PRO A 130 -11.78 -3.30 13.39
CA PRO A 130 -10.63 -2.72 12.73
C PRO A 130 -9.78 -1.86 13.67
N VAL A 131 -8.46 -2.05 13.61
CA VAL A 131 -7.45 -1.16 14.20
C VAL A 131 -6.52 -0.71 13.08
N THR A 132 -6.27 0.58 12.98
CA THR A 132 -5.34 1.14 12.00
C THR A 132 -3.91 0.74 12.36
N CYS A 133 -3.24 0.03 11.44
CA CYS A 133 -1.87 -0.44 11.63
C CYS A 133 -0.85 0.23 10.71
N GLY A 134 -1.29 1.13 9.85
CA GLY A 134 -0.46 1.86 8.91
C GLY A 134 -1.30 2.47 7.80
N TYR A 135 -0.63 2.83 6.72
CA TYR A 135 -1.32 3.33 5.52
C TYR A 135 -0.63 2.85 4.24
N LEU A 136 -1.40 2.78 3.18
CA LEU A 136 -0.92 2.60 1.82
C LEU A 136 -0.87 3.95 1.12
N GLU A 137 0.21 4.20 0.39
CA GLU A 137 0.31 5.31 -0.56
C GLU A 137 0.40 4.73 -1.96
N MET A 138 -0.50 5.19 -2.84
CA MET A 138 -0.53 4.80 -4.24
C MET A 138 -0.48 6.03 -5.13
N TYR A 139 0.00 5.84 -6.36
CA TYR A 139 0.07 6.89 -7.38
C TYR A 139 0.98 8.08 -6.98
N ASN A 140 2.23 8.04 -7.39
CA ASN A 140 3.28 9.03 -7.01
C ASN A 140 3.12 10.43 -7.63
N ASN A 141 2.01 10.74 -8.27
CA ASN A 141 1.74 12.01 -8.92
C ASN A 141 0.63 12.81 -8.20
N LYS A 142 0.01 13.75 -8.93
CA LYS A 142 -1.07 14.59 -8.40
C LYS A 142 -2.29 13.83 -7.90
N ASP A 143 -2.44 12.58 -8.32
CA ASP A 143 -3.55 11.70 -7.98
C ASP A 143 -3.21 10.78 -6.78
N LYS A 144 -2.18 11.13 -5.99
CA LYS A 144 -1.73 10.36 -4.83
C LYS A 144 -2.88 10.06 -3.86
N ILE A 145 -3.07 8.77 -3.61
CA ILE A 145 -4.07 8.26 -2.66
C ILE A 145 -3.36 7.75 -1.41
N THR A 146 -3.89 8.08 -0.24
CA THR A 146 -3.43 7.56 1.05
C THR A 146 -4.61 6.91 1.77
N LEU A 147 -4.51 5.61 2.02
CA LEU A 147 -5.56 4.82 2.64
C LEU A 147 -5.08 4.16 3.92
N PRO A 148 -5.86 4.19 5.02
CA PRO A 148 -5.51 3.46 6.23
C PRO A 148 -5.57 1.95 5.99
N VAL A 149 -4.52 1.25 6.39
CA VAL A 149 -4.50 -0.21 6.49
C VAL A 149 -4.99 -0.61 7.85
N LYS A 150 -5.99 -1.50 7.88
CA LYS A 150 -6.63 -1.96 9.10
C LYS A 150 -6.40 -3.46 9.30
N MET A 151 -6.16 -3.84 10.55
CA MET A 151 -6.11 -5.24 10.99
C MET A 151 -7.23 -5.51 11.98
N ASP A 152 -7.69 -6.73 12.05
CA ASP A 152 -8.65 -7.15 13.07
C ASP A 152 -7.94 -7.24 14.44
N SER A 153 -8.41 -6.46 15.41
CA SER A 153 -7.80 -6.38 16.75
C SER A 153 -7.71 -7.74 17.46
N ARG A 154 -8.59 -8.67 17.14
CA ARG A 154 -8.59 -10.02 17.75
C ARG A 154 -7.32 -10.82 17.44
N PHE A 155 -6.66 -10.54 16.31
CA PHE A 155 -5.37 -11.14 15.97
C PHE A 155 -4.17 -10.43 16.62
N LEU A 156 -4.39 -9.25 17.21
CA LEU A 156 -3.36 -8.47 17.89
C LEU A 156 -3.39 -8.66 19.41
N ILE A 157 -4.59 -8.71 20.01
CA ILE A 157 -4.83 -8.72 21.45
C ILE A 157 -5.91 -9.73 21.88
N GLY A 158 -6.44 -10.49 20.96
CA GLY A 158 -7.64 -11.30 21.18
C GLY A 158 -7.41 -12.52 22.05
N PRO A 159 -8.51 -13.18 22.48
CA PRO A 159 -8.48 -14.36 23.36
C PRO A 159 -7.88 -15.61 22.69
N GLU A 160 -7.64 -15.58 21.39
CA GLU A 160 -7.21 -16.75 20.61
C GLU A 160 -5.68 -16.84 20.43
N GLY A 161 -4.88 -16.36 21.40
CA GLY A 161 -3.44 -16.54 21.39
C GLY A 161 -2.72 -15.65 20.37
N ALA A 162 -3.07 -14.38 20.32
CA ALA A 162 -2.42 -13.41 19.47
C ALA A 162 -0.91 -13.31 19.76
N HIS A 163 -0.10 -13.34 18.71
CA HIS A 163 1.35 -13.17 18.77
C HIS A 163 1.81 -12.26 17.64
N LEU A 164 2.48 -11.15 18.00
CA LEU A 164 3.05 -10.22 17.04
C LEU A 164 4.56 -10.12 17.24
N ASN A 165 5.30 -10.35 16.18
CA ASN A 165 6.74 -10.15 16.15
C ASN A 165 7.06 -8.95 15.25
N ILE A 166 7.75 -7.94 15.80
CA ILE A 166 8.21 -6.76 15.06
C ILE A 166 9.72 -6.83 14.92
N SER A 167 10.18 -7.09 13.70
CA SER A 167 11.60 -7.12 13.36
C SER A 167 11.99 -5.96 12.47
N GLY A 168 13.23 -5.52 12.56
CA GLY A 168 13.76 -4.41 11.78
C GLY A 168 15.23 -4.15 12.08
N ILE A 169 15.86 -3.30 11.27
CA ILE A 169 17.26 -2.90 11.43
C ILE A 169 17.43 -2.17 12.78
N SER A 170 18.45 -2.56 13.55
CA SER A 170 18.77 -1.89 14.81
C SER A 170 19.34 -0.48 14.56
N GLY A 171 18.99 0.47 15.44
CA GLY A 171 19.49 1.85 15.40
C GLY A 171 18.51 2.90 14.85
N LEU A 172 17.44 2.50 14.19
CA LEU A 172 16.45 3.43 13.62
C LEU A 172 15.20 3.65 14.49
N ALA A 173 15.19 3.19 15.74
CA ALA A 173 14.04 3.24 16.67
C ALA A 173 12.70 2.69 16.11
N ALA A 174 12.64 2.29 14.85
CA ALA A 174 11.43 1.93 14.12
C ALA A 174 10.62 0.80 14.78
N LYS A 175 11.27 -0.17 15.43
CA LYS A 175 10.59 -1.30 16.10
C LYS A 175 9.76 -0.85 17.29
N THR A 176 10.38 -0.11 18.23
CA THR A 176 9.72 0.39 19.43
C THR A 176 8.65 1.41 19.06
N SER A 177 8.94 2.35 18.16
CA SER A 177 8.00 3.36 17.72
C SER A 177 6.77 2.75 17.06
N TYR A 178 6.96 1.74 16.19
CA TYR A 178 5.84 1.05 15.56
C TYR A 178 5.01 0.24 16.57
N ALA A 179 5.67 -0.44 17.52
CA ALA A 179 4.96 -1.15 18.59
C ALA A 179 4.11 -0.18 19.42
N MET A 180 4.66 0.97 19.82
CA MET A 180 3.92 1.98 20.58
C MET A 180 2.77 2.58 19.76
N PHE A 181 2.99 2.87 18.48
CA PHE A 181 1.94 3.32 17.57
C PHE A 181 0.77 2.32 17.52
N LEU A 182 1.06 1.03 17.33
CA LEU A 182 0.04 0.00 17.23
C LEU A 182 -0.73 -0.19 18.54
N LEU A 183 -0.01 -0.24 19.68
CA LEU A 183 -0.63 -0.38 21.00
C LEU A 183 -1.46 0.85 21.38
N LYS A 184 -1.03 2.05 20.95
CA LYS A 184 -1.82 3.27 21.14
C LYS A 184 -3.11 3.24 20.31
N ALA A 185 -3.05 2.79 19.07
CA ALA A 185 -4.23 2.62 18.23
C ALA A 185 -5.24 1.61 18.84
N ILE A 186 -4.73 0.55 19.46
CA ILE A 186 -5.54 -0.42 20.20
C ILE A 186 -6.15 0.22 21.44
N GLN A 187 -5.36 0.95 22.23
CA GLN A 187 -5.87 1.63 23.42
C GLN A 187 -7.00 2.60 23.06
N ASP A 188 -6.80 3.41 22.01
CA ASP A 188 -7.82 4.38 21.59
C ASP A 188 -9.12 3.69 21.18
N LYS A 189 -9.04 2.56 20.50
CA LYS A 189 -10.21 1.76 20.16
C LYS A 189 -10.94 1.24 21.40
N CYS A 190 -10.23 0.78 22.43
CA CYS A 190 -10.85 0.32 23.67
C CYS A 190 -11.50 1.44 24.48
N TYR A 191 -11.13 2.71 24.21
CA TYR A 191 -11.75 3.89 24.82
C TYR A 191 -12.90 4.48 24.00
N GLU A 192 -13.26 3.90 22.86
CA GLU A 192 -14.47 4.28 22.13
C GLU A 192 -15.72 3.91 22.94
N ALA A 193 -16.76 4.74 22.85
CA ALA A 193 -17.95 4.66 23.73
C ALA A 193 -18.71 3.33 23.67
N ASP A 194 -18.57 2.60 22.56
CA ASP A 194 -19.26 1.32 22.32
C ASP A 194 -18.33 0.10 22.44
N SER A 195 -17.12 0.29 22.97
CA SER A 195 -16.18 -0.84 23.15
C SER A 195 -16.52 -1.62 24.41
N GLU A 196 -16.71 -2.93 24.26
CA GLU A 196 -16.86 -3.88 25.38
C GLU A 196 -15.50 -4.43 25.84
N ASP A 197 -14.41 -4.07 25.18
CA ASP A 197 -13.07 -4.63 25.40
C ASP A 197 -12.26 -3.77 26.36
N ASP A 198 -11.88 -4.33 27.50
CA ASP A 198 -10.89 -3.77 28.44
C ASP A 198 -9.54 -4.41 28.22
N VAL A 199 -8.51 -3.60 27.94
CA VAL A 199 -7.15 -4.06 27.67
C VAL A 199 -6.16 -3.40 28.61
N ALA A 200 -5.32 -4.21 29.25
CA ALA A 200 -4.16 -3.75 30.01
C ALA A 200 -2.87 -4.13 29.27
N PHE A 201 -1.97 -3.17 29.14
CA PHE A 201 -0.65 -3.38 28.56
C PHE A 201 0.41 -3.43 29.65
N VAL A 202 1.31 -4.41 29.57
CA VAL A 202 2.49 -4.51 30.45
C VAL A 202 3.73 -4.38 29.58
N PHE A 203 4.52 -3.33 29.83
CA PHE A 203 5.76 -3.05 29.11
C PHE A 203 6.98 -3.39 29.94
N PHE A 204 7.84 -4.25 29.43
CA PHE A 204 9.15 -4.52 30.02
C PHE A 204 10.20 -3.65 29.33
N ASN A 205 10.56 -2.53 29.96
CA ASN A 205 11.58 -1.62 29.46
C ASN A 205 12.98 -2.10 29.87
N VAL A 206 13.68 -2.76 28.94
CA VAL A 206 15.03 -3.30 29.16
C VAL A 206 16.14 -2.41 28.62
N LYS A 207 15.80 -1.33 27.92
CA LYS A 207 16.77 -0.43 27.27
C LYS A 207 16.42 1.03 27.48
N GLY A 208 17.26 1.74 28.19
CA GLY A 208 17.24 3.20 28.26
C GLY A 208 15.93 3.81 28.79
N LYS A 209 15.59 4.98 28.26
CA LYS A 209 14.47 5.80 28.72
C LYS A 209 13.28 5.82 27.74
N ASP A 210 13.32 5.02 26.70
CA ASP A 210 12.42 5.12 25.54
C ASP A 210 10.92 4.97 25.88
N LEU A 211 10.60 4.26 26.97
CA LEU A 211 9.21 4.03 27.40
C LEU A 211 8.81 4.81 28.67
N LEU A 212 9.67 5.72 29.16
CA LEU A 212 9.42 6.45 30.42
C LEU A 212 8.60 7.74 30.23
N ALA A 213 8.16 8.06 29.02
CA ALA A 213 7.39 9.27 28.73
C ALA A 213 6.19 8.99 27.80
N ILE A 214 5.68 7.75 27.79
CA ILE A 214 4.56 7.37 26.91
C ILE A 214 3.23 8.06 27.27
N ASP A 215 3.14 8.57 28.49
CA ASP A 215 2.02 9.38 29.02
C ASP A 215 2.18 10.89 28.77
N GLN A 216 3.28 11.31 28.11
CA GLN A 216 3.53 12.70 27.79
C GLN A 216 3.20 12.98 26.31
N PRO A 217 2.76 14.20 25.98
CA PRO A 217 2.61 14.62 24.59
C PRO A 217 3.95 14.55 23.84
N ALA A 218 3.88 14.25 22.54
CA ALA A 218 5.08 14.28 21.69
C ALA A 218 5.64 15.71 21.59
N GLU A 219 6.94 15.85 21.75
CA GLU A 219 7.67 17.09 21.54
C GLU A 219 8.15 17.18 20.08
N PHE A 220 8.08 18.37 19.49
CA PHE A 220 8.51 18.64 18.12
C PHE A 220 9.47 19.83 18.10
N ASP A 221 10.50 19.75 17.27
CA ASP A 221 11.48 20.83 17.12
C ASP A 221 10.88 22.07 16.46
N ASN A 222 9.80 21.89 15.70
CA ASN A 222 9.10 22.99 15.02
C ASN A 222 7.62 22.69 14.79
N GLU A 223 6.82 23.74 14.64
CA GLU A 223 5.36 23.63 14.46
C GLU A 223 4.99 22.97 13.11
N SER A 224 5.79 23.16 12.06
CA SER A 224 5.55 22.55 10.74
C SER A 224 5.59 21.01 10.78
N ASP A 225 6.54 20.45 11.52
CA ASP A 225 6.63 18.98 11.70
C ASP A 225 5.47 18.46 12.53
N LYS A 226 5.06 19.19 13.56
CA LYS A 226 3.89 18.87 14.37
C LYS A 226 2.61 18.85 13.53
N GLU A 227 2.35 19.89 12.75
CA GLU A 227 1.19 19.97 11.86
C GLU A 227 1.19 18.83 10.83
N ARG A 228 2.34 18.53 10.24
CA ARG A 228 2.50 17.44 9.28
C ARG A 228 2.17 16.09 9.91
N VAL A 229 2.73 15.77 11.07
CA VAL A 229 2.52 14.49 11.76
C VAL A 229 1.07 14.38 12.24
N TYR A 230 0.54 15.41 12.90
CA TYR A 230 -0.83 15.41 13.40
C TYR A 230 -1.86 15.33 12.26
N GLY A 231 -1.58 15.99 11.13
CA GLY A 231 -2.39 15.87 9.93
C GLY A 231 -2.44 14.45 9.36
N GLN A 232 -1.31 13.71 9.43
CA GLN A 232 -1.28 12.29 9.04
C GLN A 232 -2.12 11.42 9.99
N TYR A 233 -1.97 11.61 11.31
CA TYR A 233 -2.77 10.87 12.30
C TYR A 233 -4.28 11.11 12.10
N THR A 234 -4.69 12.36 11.90
CA THR A 234 -6.09 12.72 11.63
C THR A 234 -6.64 12.03 10.38
N LYS A 235 -5.86 12.00 9.27
CA LYS A 235 -6.25 11.29 8.04
C LYS A 235 -6.45 9.79 8.26
N LEU A 236 -5.72 9.20 9.19
CA LEU A 236 -5.80 7.78 9.53
C LEU A 236 -6.89 7.47 10.57
N GLY A 237 -7.62 8.47 11.04
CA GLY A 237 -8.60 8.32 12.11
C GLY A 237 -7.97 7.98 13.46
N LEU A 238 -6.72 8.42 13.70
CA LEU A 238 -5.98 8.19 14.93
C LEU A 238 -5.94 9.45 15.78
N THR A 239 -5.85 9.28 17.10
CA THR A 239 -5.64 10.40 18.03
C THR A 239 -4.16 10.76 18.11
N THR A 240 -3.88 11.99 18.49
CA THR A 240 -2.52 12.49 18.78
C THR A 240 -2.23 12.57 20.28
N LEU A 241 -3.13 11.99 21.08
CA LEU A 241 -3.02 12.00 22.54
C LEU A 241 -2.03 10.91 23.02
N PRO A 242 -1.34 11.13 24.13
CA PRO A 242 -0.47 10.14 24.75
C PRO A 242 -1.26 8.95 25.30
N PHE A 243 -0.56 7.93 25.80
CA PHE A 243 -1.20 6.83 26.53
C PHE A 243 -1.91 7.34 27.79
N LYS A 244 -3.06 6.74 28.10
CA LYS A 244 -3.84 7.04 29.30
C LYS A 244 -3.61 5.97 30.36
N ASN A 245 -3.80 6.34 31.65
CA ASN A 245 -3.73 5.44 32.79
C ASN A 245 -2.40 4.68 32.89
N VAL A 246 -1.28 5.38 32.72
CA VAL A 246 0.06 4.81 32.76
C VAL A 246 0.58 4.79 34.20
N HIS A 247 1.10 3.64 34.62
CA HIS A 247 1.76 3.45 35.92
C HIS A 247 3.16 2.91 35.71
N TYR A 248 4.18 3.57 36.32
CA TYR A 248 5.58 3.17 36.24
C TYR A 248 6.00 2.42 37.50
N TYR A 249 6.54 1.23 37.30
CA TYR A 249 7.09 0.40 38.36
C TYR A 249 8.60 0.30 38.22
N TYR A 250 9.34 0.57 39.29
CA TYR A 250 10.79 0.49 39.31
C TYR A 250 11.24 -0.64 40.24
N PRO A 251 12.35 -1.34 39.89
CA PRO A 251 12.94 -2.29 40.81
C PRO A 251 13.29 -1.59 42.13
N TYR A 252 12.95 -2.22 43.24
CA TYR A 252 13.38 -1.74 44.54
C TYR A 252 14.89 -1.98 44.67
N SER A 253 15.69 -0.92 44.72
CA SER A 253 17.09 -1.00 45.11
C SER A 253 17.17 -0.85 46.61
N ALA A 254 17.52 -1.96 47.29
CA ALA A 254 17.85 -1.94 48.70
C ALA A 254 19.17 -1.18 48.96
#